data_9def8032604984d8ed0e7c05c9ba1fbf
#
_entry.id   9def8032604984d8ed0e7c05c9ba1fbf
#
_cell.length_a   1.000
_cell.length_b   1.000
_cell.length_c   1.000
_cell.angle_alpha   90.00
_cell.angle_beta   90.00
_cell.angle_gamma   90.00
#
_symmetry.space_group_name_H-M   'P 1'
#
loop_
_entity.id
_entity.type
_entity.pdbx_description
1 polymer ?
#
loop_
_entity_poly.entity_id
_entity_poly.type
_entity_poly.pdbx_seq_one_letter_code
_entity_poly.pdbx_strand_id
1 'polypeptide(L)'
;MTESANAVDPSLLADPDAFHRLVVEPCRPVVLRGAVSHWPLARAAAEGGASLADYLADFDVGRQVEAFVGAAGIGGRYTYTDDLAGFNFRRESMPLGEAIRRITQAEGDGDTLYVGSLPMPVVLPGLGEANGLGFMASAVAPRIWLGHASTVACHYDMMDNLACAVAGRRRFTLYPPDAIGDLYVGPIDHSMAGQPVALAVEAEPDDPRYPRFDRARDRAITIDLEPGDALYMPKLWWHRVEARGAFNLLVNYWWDAFPVAPDQPFPTMLLAMSAIAGRPPEERAAWRAWFDHYVFRPEGHPLAHLPEARHGVLGDGPENAKMLRAHAMRMLRGG
;
A
#
# COMPACT_ATOMS: atom_id res chain seq x y z
N MET A 1 -6.98 23.92 6.95
CA MET A 1 -5.50 23.85 6.89
C MET A 1 -5.17 22.49 6.34
N THR A 2 -4.68 22.39 5.10
CA THR A 2 -4.21 21.12 4.52
C THR A 2 -3.01 20.67 5.35
N GLU A 3 -3.14 19.52 6.03
CA GLU A 3 -2.02 18.88 6.71
C GLU A 3 -0.95 18.59 5.66
N SER A 4 0.26 19.13 5.82
CA SER A 4 1.39 18.77 4.97
C SER A 4 2.03 17.50 5.52
N ALA A 5 2.42 16.58 4.63
CA ALA A 5 3.21 15.43 5.06
C ALA A 5 4.51 15.89 5.74
N ASN A 6 4.88 15.20 6.81
CA ASN A 6 6.17 15.42 7.44
C ASN A 6 7.30 15.06 6.47
N ALA A 7 8.36 15.86 6.45
CA ALA A 7 9.58 15.54 5.72
C ALA A 7 10.70 15.20 6.71
N VAL A 8 11.43 14.12 6.42
CA VAL A 8 12.63 13.71 7.18
C VAL A 8 13.81 13.71 6.19
N ASP A 9 14.93 14.26 6.62
CA ASP A 9 16.17 14.24 5.85
C ASP A 9 16.73 12.80 5.82
N PRO A 10 16.89 12.18 4.64
CA PRO A 10 17.44 10.83 4.52
C PRO A 10 18.84 10.66 5.15
N SER A 11 19.63 11.71 5.26
CA SER A 11 20.95 11.68 5.90
C SER A 11 20.91 11.35 7.39
N LEU A 12 19.73 11.50 8.03
CA LEU A 12 19.50 11.14 9.43
C LEU A 12 19.16 9.64 9.60
N LEU A 13 18.94 8.92 8.52
CA LEU A 13 18.54 7.51 8.51
C LEU A 13 19.79 6.63 8.35
N ALA A 14 20.61 6.57 9.39
CA ALA A 14 21.88 5.85 9.36
C ALA A 14 21.71 4.32 9.31
N ASP A 15 20.61 3.80 9.87
CA ASP A 15 20.34 2.38 10.03
C ASP A 15 18.82 2.10 10.15
N PRO A 16 18.40 0.82 10.18
CA PRO A 16 16.99 0.44 10.34
C PRO A 16 16.33 0.97 11.62
N ASP A 17 17.06 1.08 12.72
CA ASP A 17 16.51 1.56 14.00
C ASP A 17 16.20 3.04 13.95
N ALA A 18 17.09 3.86 13.34
CA ALA A 18 16.84 5.28 13.10
C ALA A 18 15.64 5.48 12.16
N PHE A 19 15.55 4.69 11.09
CA PHE A 19 14.40 4.71 10.19
C PHE A 19 13.11 4.36 10.93
N HIS A 20 13.09 3.27 11.70
CA HIS A 20 11.94 2.87 12.49
C HIS A 20 11.47 3.99 13.41
N ARG A 21 12.37 4.52 14.25
CA ARG A 21 12.05 5.56 15.23
C ARG A 21 11.58 6.88 14.59
N LEU A 22 12.24 7.34 13.53
CA LEU A 22 11.99 8.68 12.97
C LEU A 22 10.86 8.69 11.94
N VAL A 23 10.62 7.57 11.25
CA VAL A 23 9.71 7.48 10.11
C VAL A 23 8.52 6.57 10.40
N VAL A 24 8.76 5.40 11.00
CA VAL A 24 7.73 4.35 11.14
C VAL A 24 6.86 4.55 12.38
N GLU A 25 7.46 4.72 13.55
CA GLU A 25 6.75 4.86 14.84
C GLU A 25 5.68 5.97 14.88
N PRO A 26 5.87 7.13 14.20
CA PRO A 26 4.82 8.14 14.16
C PRO A 26 3.51 7.70 13.48
N CYS A 27 3.49 6.57 12.75
CA CYS A 27 2.34 6.03 12.02
C CYS A 27 1.66 7.07 11.11
N ARG A 28 2.45 7.94 10.47
CA ARG A 28 1.99 9.00 9.56
C ARG A 28 2.79 8.97 8.26
N PRO A 29 2.24 9.45 7.14
CA PRO A 29 2.98 9.60 5.90
C PRO A 29 4.20 10.52 6.08
N VAL A 30 5.36 10.08 5.57
CA VAL A 30 6.63 10.83 5.66
C VAL A 30 7.30 10.84 4.29
N VAL A 31 7.71 12.04 3.85
CA VAL A 31 8.46 12.22 2.60
C VAL A 31 9.96 12.22 2.88
N LEU A 32 10.70 11.46 2.09
CA LEU A 32 12.16 11.40 2.10
C LEU A 32 12.67 11.95 0.77
N ARG A 33 13.03 13.24 0.74
CA ARG A 33 13.48 13.89 -0.49
C ARG A 33 14.86 13.42 -0.90
N GLY A 34 15.01 13.05 -2.18
CA GLY A 34 16.29 12.62 -2.75
C GLY A 34 16.80 11.27 -2.21
N ALA A 35 16.00 10.50 -1.48
CA ALA A 35 16.42 9.27 -0.81
C ALA A 35 17.05 8.23 -1.75
N VAL A 36 16.64 8.21 -3.02
CA VAL A 36 17.11 7.25 -4.02
C VAL A 36 17.77 7.91 -5.24
N SER A 37 18.06 9.20 -5.20
CA SER A 37 18.71 9.94 -6.30
C SER A 37 20.08 9.38 -6.67
N HIS A 38 20.74 8.73 -5.71
CA HIS A 38 22.07 8.12 -5.90
C HIS A 38 22.03 6.75 -6.59
N TRP A 39 20.86 6.14 -6.76
CA TRP A 39 20.74 4.83 -7.38
C TRP A 39 21.19 4.84 -8.86
N PRO A 40 21.96 3.85 -9.34
CA PRO A 40 22.24 3.69 -10.75
C PRO A 40 20.97 3.65 -11.62
N LEU A 41 19.91 3.00 -11.12
CA LEU A 41 18.61 2.93 -11.77
C LEU A 41 17.98 4.32 -11.98
N ALA A 42 18.09 5.22 -10.98
CA ALA A 42 17.57 6.59 -11.08
C ALA A 42 18.39 7.42 -12.09
N ARG A 43 19.69 7.21 -12.18
CA ARG A 43 20.55 7.86 -13.18
C ARG A 43 20.21 7.40 -14.59
N ALA A 44 20.08 6.09 -14.81
CA ALA A 44 19.69 5.56 -16.12
C ALA A 44 18.30 6.10 -16.54
N ALA A 45 17.36 6.19 -15.60
CA ALA A 45 16.03 6.79 -15.87
C ALA A 45 16.10 8.28 -16.24
N ALA A 46 17.01 9.04 -15.62
CA ALA A 46 17.22 10.46 -15.91
C ALA A 46 17.80 10.71 -17.30
N GLU A 47 18.58 9.76 -17.84
CA GLU A 47 19.11 9.80 -19.20
C GLU A 47 18.06 9.50 -20.28
N GLY A 48 16.94 8.88 -19.90
CA GLY A 48 15.82 8.60 -20.78
C GLY A 48 15.41 7.14 -20.86
N GLY A 49 14.31 6.87 -21.60
CA GLY A 49 13.72 5.55 -21.69
C GLY A 49 14.64 4.47 -22.27
N ALA A 50 15.47 4.82 -23.26
CA ALA A 50 16.41 3.88 -23.86
C ALA A 50 17.49 3.44 -22.85
N SER A 51 18.12 4.39 -22.16
CA SER A 51 19.12 4.10 -21.12
C SER A 51 18.54 3.28 -19.97
N LEU A 52 17.30 3.58 -19.55
CA LEU A 52 16.59 2.79 -18.55
C LEU A 52 16.35 1.36 -19.03
N ALA A 53 15.92 1.17 -20.27
CA ALA A 53 15.65 -0.15 -20.83
C ALA A 53 16.94 -0.98 -20.93
N ASP A 54 18.04 -0.38 -21.40
CA ASP A 54 19.34 -1.02 -21.48
C ASP A 54 19.86 -1.42 -20.09
N TYR A 55 19.76 -0.53 -19.10
CA TYR A 55 20.16 -0.84 -17.73
C TYR A 55 19.36 -1.98 -17.12
N LEU A 56 18.04 -2.03 -17.34
CA LEU A 56 17.20 -3.12 -16.85
C LEU A 56 17.44 -4.44 -17.59
N ALA A 57 17.83 -4.39 -18.86
CA ALA A 57 18.14 -5.58 -19.66
C ALA A 57 19.33 -6.39 -19.10
N ASP A 58 20.28 -5.75 -18.44
CA ASP A 58 21.41 -6.42 -17.79
C ASP A 58 20.98 -7.37 -16.65
N PHE A 59 19.80 -7.15 -16.09
CA PHE A 59 19.24 -7.94 -14.99
C PHE A 59 18.06 -8.81 -15.41
N ASP A 60 17.52 -8.64 -16.63
CA ASP A 60 16.31 -9.36 -17.07
C ASP A 60 16.62 -10.82 -17.37
N VAL A 61 15.97 -11.72 -16.66
CA VAL A 61 16.08 -13.18 -16.86
C VAL A 61 14.95 -13.77 -17.71
N GLY A 62 14.25 -12.94 -18.46
CA GLY A 62 13.20 -13.35 -19.42
C GLY A 62 11.93 -13.89 -18.80
N ARG A 63 11.58 -13.47 -17.57
CA ARG A 63 10.36 -13.91 -16.92
C ARG A 63 9.10 -13.37 -17.62
N GLN A 64 8.09 -14.22 -17.69
CA GLN A 64 6.74 -13.80 -18.06
C GLN A 64 6.13 -12.99 -16.91
N VAL A 65 5.53 -11.86 -17.25
CA VAL A 65 4.85 -10.96 -16.32
C VAL A 65 3.44 -10.69 -16.82
N GLU A 66 2.53 -10.41 -15.89
CA GLU A 66 1.20 -9.93 -16.21
C GLU A 66 1.23 -8.41 -16.34
N ALA A 67 0.76 -7.91 -17.46
CA ALA A 67 0.58 -6.48 -17.71
C ALA A 67 -0.90 -6.14 -17.78
N PHE A 68 -1.29 -5.02 -17.17
CA PHE A 68 -2.60 -4.43 -17.36
C PHE A 68 -2.53 -3.52 -18.58
N VAL A 69 -3.41 -3.78 -19.55
CA VAL A 69 -3.48 -3.04 -20.80
C VAL A 69 -4.81 -2.29 -20.83
N GLY A 70 -4.70 -0.98 -20.76
CA GLY A 70 -5.82 -0.07 -20.84
C GLY A 70 -5.97 0.49 -22.25
N ALA A 71 -7.16 0.41 -22.84
CA ALA A 71 -7.42 1.07 -24.12
C ALA A 71 -7.15 2.58 -24.03
N ALA A 72 -6.75 3.20 -25.13
CA ALA A 72 -6.47 4.65 -25.18
C ALA A 72 -7.60 5.51 -24.56
N GLY A 73 -8.86 5.11 -24.76
CA GLY A 73 -10.03 5.83 -24.26
C GLY A 73 -10.14 5.93 -22.73
N ILE A 74 -9.47 5.06 -21.97
CA ILE A 74 -9.47 5.19 -20.49
C ILE A 74 -8.41 6.18 -19.98
N GLY A 75 -7.52 6.67 -20.84
CA GLY A 75 -6.48 7.66 -20.47
C GLY A 75 -5.59 7.19 -19.31
N GLY A 76 -5.31 5.89 -19.19
CA GLY A 76 -4.53 5.31 -18.08
C GLY A 76 -5.27 5.25 -16.73
N ARG A 77 -6.57 5.47 -16.67
CA ARG A 77 -7.38 5.35 -15.45
C ARG A 77 -7.84 3.91 -15.27
N TYR A 78 -7.15 3.16 -14.44
CA TYR A 78 -7.47 1.78 -14.10
C TYR A 78 -8.47 1.73 -12.96
N THR A 79 -9.70 1.24 -13.24
CA THR A 79 -10.80 1.19 -12.27
C THR A 79 -11.80 0.09 -12.61
N TYR A 80 -12.88 0.00 -11.85
CA TYR A 80 -14.02 -0.85 -12.18
C TYR A 80 -14.74 -0.35 -13.44
N THR A 81 -15.49 -1.26 -14.08
CA THR A 81 -16.57 -0.90 -15.02
C THR A 81 -17.71 -0.20 -14.25
N ASP A 82 -18.58 0.53 -14.97
CA ASP A 82 -19.67 1.32 -14.36
C ASP A 82 -20.64 0.47 -13.52
N ASP A 83 -20.80 -0.81 -13.87
CA ASP A 83 -21.64 -1.77 -13.15
C ASP A 83 -20.93 -2.46 -11.98
N LEU A 84 -19.67 -2.13 -11.71
CA LEU A 84 -18.79 -2.73 -10.71
C LEU A 84 -18.58 -4.25 -10.88
N ALA A 85 -19.00 -4.84 -12.02
CA ALA A 85 -18.90 -6.26 -12.25
C ALA A 85 -17.56 -6.71 -12.85
N GLY A 86 -16.78 -5.78 -13.38
CA GLY A 86 -15.50 -6.03 -14.02
C GLY A 86 -14.53 -4.86 -13.90
N PHE A 87 -13.49 -4.90 -14.73
CA PHE A 87 -12.48 -3.85 -14.82
C PHE A 87 -12.42 -3.25 -16.22
N ASN A 88 -12.06 -1.99 -16.32
CA ASN A 88 -11.96 -1.27 -17.59
C ASN A 88 -10.66 -1.53 -18.36
N PHE A 89 -9.91 -2.57 -17.99
CA PHE A 89 -8.65 -2.97 -18.60
C PHE A 89 -8.61 -4.48 -18.82
N ARG A 90 -7.72 -4.96 -19.71
CA ARG A 90 -7.44 -6.38 -19.91
C ARG A 90 -6.08 -6.76 -19.34
N ARG A 91 -5.86 -8.02 -19.09
CA ARG A 91 -4.60 -8.59 -18.62
C ARG A 91 -3.92 -9.34 -19.75
N GLU A 92 -2.64 -9.07 -19.98
CA GLU A 92 -1.82 -9.75 -20.98
C GLU A 92 -0.56 -10.31 -20.32
N SER A 93 -0.17 -11.53 -20.70
CA SER A 93 1.11 -12.10 -20.29
C SER A 93 2.15 -11.85 -21.38
N MET A 94 3.31 -11.32 -21.00
CA MET A 94 4.41 -11.06 -21.93
C MET A 94 5.75 -11.16 -21.21
N PRO A 95 6.89 -11.35 -21.95
CA PRO A 95 8.22 -11.23 -21.36
C PRO A 95 8.44 -9.84 -20.76
N LEU A 96 9.12 -9.76 -19.58
CA LEU A 96 9.38 -8.49 -18.92
C LEU A 96 10.12 -7.49 -19.83
N GLY A 97 11.15 -7.93 -20.56
CA GLY A 97 11.88 -7.09 -21.50
C GLY A 97 11.01 -6.52 -22.63
N GLU A 98 9.94 -7.22 -23.05
CA GLU A 98 8.96 -6.68 -23.99
C GLU A 98 8.14 -5.58 -23.34
N ALA A 99 7.63 -5.81 -22.12
CA ALA A 99 6.88 -4.80 -21.37
C ALA A 99 7.72 -3.53 -21.17
N ILE A 100 8.98 -3.68 -20.77
CA ILE A 100 9.94 -2.55 -20.60
C ILE A 100 10.06 -1.76 -21.89
N ARG A 101 10.33 -2.43 -23.02
CA ARG A 101 10.47 -1.75 -24.33
C ARG A 101 9.20 -1.03 -24.73
N ARG A 102 8.04 -1.67 -24.60
CA ARG A 102 6.74 -1.05 -24.92
C ARG A 102 6.46 0.19 -24.08
N ILE A 103 6.85 0.18 -22.79
CA ILE A 103 6.66 1.31 -21.87
C ILE A 103 7.65 2.45 -22.16
N THR A 104 8.92 2.13 -22.42
CA THR A 104 9.97 3.14 -22.54
C THR A 104 10.09 3.74 -23.96
N GLN A 105 9.55 3.07 -24.98
CA GLN A 105 9.65 3.45 -26.39
C GLN A 105 8.29 3.82 -27.00
N ALA A 106 7.22 3.89 -26.20
CA ALA A 106 5.88 4.22 -26.70
C ALA A 106 5.86 5.64 -27.27
N GLU A 107 5.38 5.76 -28.51
CA GLU A 107 5.08 7.01 -29.16
C GLU A 107 3.54 7.13 -29.32
N GLY A 108 2.94 8.19 -28.74
CA GLY A 108 1.58 8.60 -29.03
C GLY A 108 0.48 8.07 -28.09
N ASP A 109 -0.78 8.29 -28.52
CA ASP A 109 -2.01 8.09 -27.74
C ASP A 109 -2.56 6.65 -27.80
N GLY A 110 -1.69 5.64 -27.85
CA GLY A 110 -2.07 4.24 -27.92
C GLY A 110 -2.57 3.67 -26.58
N ASP A 111 -2.74 2.33 -26.55
CA ASP A 111 -3.04 1.60 -25.34
C ASP A 111 -1.99 1.86 -24.26
N THR A 112 -2.44 2.08 -23.01
CA THR A 112 -1.54 2.23 -21.87
C THR A 112 -1.15 0.86 -21.31
N LEU A 113 0.10 0.74 -20.84
CA LEU A 113 0.63 -0.45 -20.19
C LEU A 113 0.97 -0.13 -18.73
N TYR A 114 0.60 -1.05 -17.84
CA TYR A 114 0.97 -0.98 -16.43
C TYR A 114 1.34 -2.38 -15.93
N VAL A 115 2.54 -2.51 -15.40
CA VAL A 115 3.08 -3.75 -14.82
C VAL A 115 3.36 -3.46 -13.35
N GLY A 116 2.68 -4.18 -12.47
CA GLY A 116 2.73 -3.86 -11.07
C GLY A 116 3.07 -5.01 -10.16
N SER A 117 3.71 -4.65 -9.05
CA SER A 117 4.01 -5.53 -7.94
C SER A 117 4.86 -6.75 -8.30
N LEU A 118 5.88 -6.57 -9.14
CA LEU A 118 6.81 -7.67 -9.46
C LEU A 118 7.86 -7.80 -8.35
N PRO A 119 8.08 -9.00 -7.77
CA PRO A 119 9.18 -9.23 -6.84
C PRO A 119 10.52 -9.04 -7.56
N MET A 120 11.23 -7.96 -7.25
CA MET A 120 12.46 -7.59 -7.96
C MET A 120 13.54 -8.69 -7.94
N PRO A 121 13.79 -9.40 -6.82
CA PRO A 121 14.77 -10.49 -6.82
C PRO A 121 14.42 -11.67 -7.74
N VAL A 122 13.14 -11.81 -8.14
CA VAL A 122 12.67 -12.90 -9.01
C VAL A 122 12.78 -12.53 -10.49
N VAL A 123 12.43 -11.27 -10.83
CA VAL A 123 12.34 -10.84 -12.23
C VAL A 123 13.60 -10.13 -12.72
N LEU A 124 14.34 -9.49 -11.81
CA LEU A 124 15.56 -8.71 -12.07
C LEU A 124 16.59 -8.98 -10.95
N PRO A 125 17.11 -10.23 -10.84
CA PRO A 125 18.05 -10.59 -9.77
C PRO A 125 19.31 -9.73 -9.83
N GLY A 126 19.79 -9.28 -8.66
CA GLY A 126 20.94 -8.36 -8.54
C GLY A 126 20.58 -6.87 -8.61
N LEU A 127 19.46 -6.49 -9.23
CA LEU A 127 19.06 -5.08 -9.32
C LEU A 127 18.90 -4.42 -7.95
N GLY A 128 18.34 -5.13 -6.97
CA GLY A 128 18.14 -4.63 -5.62
C GLY A 128 19.41 -4.43 -4.82
N GLU A 129 20.45 -5.19 -5.14
CA GLU A 129 21.78 -5.04 -4.52
C GLU A 129 22.46 -3.74 -4.99
N ALA A 130 22.32 -3.41 -6.28
CA ALA A 130 22.85 -2.17 -6.85
C ALA A 130 22.02 -0.92 -6.48
N ASN A 131 20.75 -1.11 -6.12
CA ASN A 131 19.78 -0.04 -5.85
C ASN A 131 19.09 -0.24 -4.49
N GLY A 132 19.87 -0.46 -3.43
CA GLY A 132 19.39 -0.71 -2.08
C GLY A 132 19.28 0.56 -1.23
N LEU A 133 18.59 0.43 -0.11
CA LEU A 133 18.49 1.45 0.96
C LEU A 133 19.19 0.93 2.20
N GLY A 134 20.24 1.62 2.65
CA GLY A 134 21.04 1.22 3.81
C GLY A 134 20.26 1.15 5.12
N PHE A 135 19.17 1.92 5.23
CA PHE A 135 18.30 1.95 6.38
C PHE A 135 17.11 0.95 6.29
N MET A 136 16.97 0.22 5.18
CA MET A 136 15.93 -0.81 5.07
C MET A 136 16.47 -2.16 5.52
N ALA A 137 15.68 -2.89 6.32
CA ALA A 137 16.06 -4.23 6.73
C ALA A 137 16.22 -5.16 5.51
N SER A 138 17.31 -5.91 5.45
CA SER A 138 17.67 -6.77 4.30
C SER A 138 16.65 -7.89 4.00
N ALA A 139 15.82 -8.24 4.99
CA ALA A 139 14.76 -9.23 4.82
C ALA A 139 13.56 -8.69 4.03
N VAL A 140 13.45 -7.37 3.83
CA VAL A 140 12.35 -6.74 3.10
C VAL A 140 12.72 -6.65 1.62
N ALA A 141 12.18 -7.58 0.82
CA ALA A 141 12.48 -7.63 -0.61
C ALA A 141 11.77 -6.49 -1.37
N PRO A 142 12.50 -5.77 -2.26
CA PRO A 142 11.90 -4.73 -3.09
C PRO A 142 11.00 -5.31 -4.18
N ARG A 143 10.00 -4.50 -4.57
CA ARG A 143 9.11 -4.77 -5.70
C ARG A 143 9.20 -3.63 -6.70
N ILE A 144 9.04 -3.95 -8.00
CA ILE A 144 9.15 -2.97 -9.07
C ILE A 144 7.81 -2.81 -9.80
N TRP A 145 7.55 -1.59 -10.23
CA TRP A 145 6.33 -1.15 -10.91
C TRP A 145 6.73 -0.28 -12.10
N LEU A 146 6.23 -0.61 -13.28
CA LEU A 146 6.52 0.12 -14.51
C LEU A 146 5.21 0.45 -15.23
N GLY A 147 5.18 1.56 -15.96
CA GLY A 147 4.00 1.88 -16.76
C GLY A 147 4.09 3.22 -17.47
N HIS A 148 3.12 3.45 -18.32
CA HIS A 148 2.81 4.77 -18.86
C HIS A 148 2.20 5.66 -17.80
N ALA A 149 1.84 6.91 -18.17
CA ALA A 149 1.01 7.75 -17.33
C ALA A 149 -0.27 7.00 -16.93
N SER A 150 -0.58 7.01 -15.65
CA SER A 150 -1.70 6.21 -15.14
C SER A 150 -2.27 6.78 -13.85
N THR A 151 -3.53 6.45 -13.57
CA THR A 151 -4.18 6.70 -12.29
C THR A 151 -4.61 5.36 -11.70
N VAL A 152 -4.09 5.04 -10.53
CA VAL A 152 -4.55 3.91 -9.72
C VAL A 152 -5.59 4.43 -8.74
N ALA A 153 -6.78 3.86 -8.77
CA ALA A 153 -7.91 4.25 -7.94
C ALA A 153 -7.56 4.17 -6.45
N CYS A 154 -8.20 5.01 -5.64
CA CYS A 154 -7.93 5.12 -4.22
C CYS A 154 -8.24 3.82 -3.49
N HIS A 155 -7.24 3.23 -2.88
CA HIS A 155 -7.28 1.99 -2.10
C HIS A 155 -6.37 2.11 -0.88
N TYR A 156 -6.27 1.05 -0.07
CA TYR A 156 -5.31 0.96 1.03
C TYR A 156 -4.49 -0.32 0.90
N ASP A 157 -3.32 -0.35 1.52
CA ASP A 157 -2.51 -1.55 1.66
C ASP A 157 -2.58 -2.11 3.09
N MET A 158 -2.44 -3.43 3.23
CA MET A 158 -2.38 -4.13 4.53
C MET A 158 -0.97 -4.16 5.12
N MET A 159 0.00 -3.60 4.41
CA MET A 159 1.41 -3.52 4.78
C MET A 159 1.85 -2.07 4.84
N ASP A 160 2.84 -1.78 5.67
CA ASP A 160 3.60 -0.54 5.60
C ASP A 160 4.33 -0.49 4.25
N ASN A 161 4.42 0.69 3.67
CA ASN A 161 4.91 0.88 2.31
C ASN A 161 5.92 2.02 2.25
N LEU A 162 7.12 1.74 1.75
CA LEU A 162 8.07 2.77 1.33
C LEU A 162 8.12 2.79 -0.19
N ALA A 163 7.55 3.81 -0.80
CA ALA A 163 7.42 3.99 -2.24
C ALA A 163 8.48 4.95 -2.78
N CYS A 164 9.43 4.45 -3.57
CA CYS A 164 10.55 5.20 -4.14
C CYS A 164 10.25 5.55 -5.60
N ALA A 165 10.07 6.82 -5.93
CA ALA A 165 9.88 7.29 -7.30
C ALA A 165 11.23 7.31 -8.03
N VAL A 166 11.38 6.47 -9.05
CA VAL A 166 12.63 6.34 -9.80
C VAL A 166 12.54 7.08 -11.14
N ALA A 167 11.43 6.92 -11.86
CA ALA A 167 11.17 7.61 -13.12
C ALA A 167 9.73 8.14 -13.18
N GLY A 168 9.55 9.27 -13.83
CA GLY A 168 8.28 9.99 -13.88
C GLY A 168 7.94 10.64 -12.53
N ARG A 169 6.98 11.55 -12.56
CA ARG A 169 6.45 12.21 -11.36
C ARG A 169 5.27 11.43 -10.82
N ARG A 170 5.12 11.38 -9.50
CA ARG A 170 3.97 10.76 -8.88
C ARG A 170 3.27 11.71 -7.93
N ARG A 171 1.96 11.80 -8.06
CA ARG A 171 1.10 12.45 -7.08
C ARG A 171 0.38 11.40 -6.27
N PHE A 172 0.51 11.49 -4.96
CA PHE A 172 -0.27 10.71 -4.01
C PHE A 172 -1.30 11.64 -3.37
N THR A 173 -2.57 11.22 -3.39
CA THR A 173 -3.61 11.83 -2.57
C THR A 173 -3.97 10.83 -1.48
N LEU A 174 -3.69 11.19 -0.24
CA LEU A 174 -3.79 10.32 0.92
C LEU A 174 -4.97 10.72 1.80
N TYR A 175 -5.66 9.73 2.36
CA TYR A 175 -6.70 9.95 3.36
C TYR A 175 -6.39 9.11 4.59
N PRO A 176 -6.61 9.65 5.82
CA PRO A 176 -6.32 8.91 7.03
C PRO A 176 -7.26 7.70 7.19
N PRO A 177 -6.81 6.64 7.90
CA PRO A 177 -7.57 5.38 8.03
C PRO A 177 -8.99 5.55 8.57
N ASP A 178 -9.20 6.49 9.48
CA ASP A 178 -10.49 6.77 10.10
C ASP A 178 -11.48 7.55 9.20
N ALA A 179 -11.05 7.96 8.00
CA ALA A 179 -11.92 8.49 6.96
C ALA A 179 -12.76 7.39 6.26
N ILE A 180 -12.52 6.12 6.53
CA ILE A 180 -13.14 4.96 5.85
C ILE A 180 -14.67 5.10 5.68
N GLY A 181 -15.39 5.61 6.68
CA GLY A 181 -16.86 5.76 6.63
C GLY A 181 -17.33 6.84 5.65
N ASP A 182 -16.47 7.78 5.26
CA ASP A 182 -16.78 8.90 4.38
C ASP A 182 -16.19 8.70 2.96
N LEU A 183 -15.41 7.63 2.76
CA LEU A 183 -14.82 7.25 1.46
C LEU A 183 -15.71 6.35 0.60
N TYR A 184 -16.79 5.81 1.16
CA TYR A 184 -17.74 4.93 0.46
C TYR A 184 -17.05 3.77 -0.23
N VAL A 185 -16.55 2.85 0.58
CA VAL A 185 -15.74 1.71 0.16
C VAL A 185 -16.56 0.73 -0.68
N GLY A 186 -15.99 0.28 -1.77
CA GLY A 186 -16.57 -0.72 -2.67
C GLY A 186 -16.61 -2.13 -2.07
N PRO A 187 -17.02 -3.14 -2.87
CA PRO A 187 -17.12 -4.53 -2.44
C PRO A 187 -15.79 -5.06 -1.88
N ILE A 188 -15.84 -5.71 -0.72
CA ILE A 188 -14.67 -6.22 -0.03
C ILE A 188 -14.09 -7.50 -0.67
N ASP A 189 -14.93 -8.23 -1.40
CA ASP A 189 -14.65 -9.51 -2.06
C ASP A 189 -14.39 -9.38 -3.57
N HIS A 190 -14.52 -8.17 -4.11
CA HIS A 190 -14.29 -7.88 -5.52
C HIS A 190 -13.40 -6.65 -5.68
N SER A 191 -12.11 -6.85 -5.89
CA SER A 191 -11.11 -5.79 -5.95
C SER A 191 -10.16 -5.97 -7.13
N MET A 192 -9.57 -4.87 -7.62
CA MET A 192 -8.62 -4.87 -8.73
C MET A 192 -7.31 -5.62 -8.40
N ALA A 193 -6.83 -5.44 -7.17
CA ALA A 193 -5.50 -5.90 -6.77
C ALA A 193 -5.45 -6.41 -5.33
N GLY A 194 -6.57 -6.83 -4.77
CA GLY A 194 -6.66 -7.43 -3.43
C GLY A 194 -7.34 -6.56 -2.38
N GLN A 195 -7.48 -5.23 -2.61
CA GLN A 195 -8.13 -4.32 -1.67
C GLN A 195 -9.28 -3.55 -2.33
N PRO A 196 -10.38 -3.27 -1.61
CA PRO A 196 -11.49 -2.50 -2.15
C PRO A 196 -11.10 -1.04 -2.41
N VAL A 197 -11.81 -0.43 -3.37
CA VAL A 197 -11.59 0.95 -3.81
C VAL A 197 -12.51 1.91 -3.06
N ALA A 198 -12.03 3.12 -2.77
CA ALA A 198 -12.82 4.23 -2.26
C ALA A 198 -13.60 4.88 -3.42
N LEU A 199 -14.87 4.52 -3.58
CA LEU A 199 -15.70 4.90 -4.75
C LEU A 199 -15.91 6.41 -4.85
N ALA A 200 -16.04 7.10 -3.72
CA ALA A 200 -16.28 8.56 -3.70
C ALA A 200 -15.10 9.36 -4.26
N VAL A 201 -13.87 8.85 -4.15
CA VAL A 201 -12.66 9.53 -4.64
C VAL A 201 -12.58 9.54 -6.17
N GLU A 202 -13.17 8.54 -6.80
CA GLU A 202 -13.16 8.37 -8.25
C GLU A 202 -14.42 8.98 -8.94
N ALA A 203 -15.38 9.44 -8.15
CA ALA A 203 -16.62 10.04 -8.63
C ALA A 203 -16.42 11.51 -9.07
N GLU A 204 -17.40 12.02 -9.81
CA GLU A 204 -17.46 13.44 -10.13
C GLU A 204 -17.64 14.29 -8.85
N PRO A 205 -17.14 15.54 -8.84
CA PRO A 205 -17.38 16.44 -7.73
C PRO A 205 -18.87 16.58 -7.39
N ASP A 206 -19.17 16.59 -6.09
CA ASP A 206 -20.55 16.78 -5.57
C ASP A 206 -21.56 15.68 -5.99
N ASP A 207 -21.08 14.48 -6.32
CA ASP A 207 -21.93 13.34 -6.64
C ASP A 207 -22.89 13.03 -5.45
N PRO A 208 -24.22 13.10 -5.68
CA PRO A 208 -25.21 12.93 -4.61
C PRO A 208 -25.21 11.54 -3.98
N ARG A 209 -24.55 10.56 -4.58
CA ARG A 209 -24.36 9.22 -3.99
C ARG A 209 -23.42 9.25 -2.79
N TYR A 210 -22.57 10.26 -2.67
CA TYR A 210 -21.48 10.34 -1.69
C TYR A 210 -21.54 11.60 -0.81
N PRO A 211 -22.65 11.89 -0.13
CA PRO A 211 -22.91 13.19 0.53
C PRO A 211 -21.98 13.50 1.73
N ARG A 212 -21.19 12.53 2.21
CA ARG A 212 -20.23 12.76 3.30
C ARG A 212 -18.79 12.86 2.81
N PHE A 213 -18.53 12.71 1.51
CA PHE A 213 -17.16 12.68 0.98
C PHE A 213 -16.39 13.98 1.27
N ASP A 214 -17.05 15.12 1.36
CA ASP A 214 -16.41 16.39 1.72
C ASP A 214 -15.60 16.31 3.01
N ARG A 215 -16.09 15.55 4.00
CA ARG A 215 -15.37 15.35 5.27
C ARG A 215 -14.03 14.63 5.10
N ALA A 216 -13.99 13.67 4.18
CA ALA A 216 -12.74 12.98 3.83
C ALA A 216 -11.84 13.89 2.98
N ARG A 217 -12.42 14.61 2.00
CA ARG A 217 -11.70 15.53 1.12
C ARG A 217 -10.98 16.63 1.87
N ASP A 218 -11.60 17.20 2.91
CA ASP A 218 -11.01 18.26 3.74
C ASP A 218 -9.80 17.77 4.56
N ARG A 219 -9.64 16.45 4.72
CA ARG A 219 -8.54 15.79 5.42
C ARG A 219 -7.50 15.18 4.49
N ALA A 220 -7.67 15.34 3.18
CA ALA A 220 -6.76 14.81 2.20
C ALA A 220 -5.39 15.47 2.27
N ILE A 221 -4.33 14.66 2.18
CA ILE A 221 -2.95 15.11 2.06
C ILE A 221 -2.48 14.82 0.63
N THR A 222 -2.07 15.84 -0.10
CA THR A 222 -1.52 15.68 -1.45
C THR A 222 -0.01 15.82 -1.42
N ILE A 223 0.69 14.83 -1.98
CA ILE A 223 2.15 14.76 -2.03
C ILE A 223 2.59 14.55 -3.47
N ASP A 224 3.42 15.44 -3.99
CA ASP A 224 4.10 15.27 -5.25
C ASP A 224 5.53 14.75 -5.00
N LEU A 225 5.87 13.62 -5.62
CA LEU A 225 7.21 13.04 -5.65
C LEU A 225 7.86 13.29 -7.00
N GLU A 226 9.06 13.82 -6.97
CA GLU A 226 9.97 13.89 -8.11
C GLU A 226 10.82 12.60 -8.17
N PRO A 227 11.40 12.26 -9.33
CA PRO A 227 12.38 11.17 -9.40
C PRO A 227 13.51 11.34 -8.37
N GLY A 228 13.77 10.31 -7.60
CA GLY A 228 14.73 10.33 -6.50
C GLY A 228 14.11 10.43 -5.11
N ASP A 229 12.84 10.83 -5.00
CA ASP A 229 12.13 10.93 -3.72
C ASP A 229 11.55 9.58 -3.28
N ALA A 230 11.30 9.43 -1.97
CA ALA A 230 10.53 8.34 -1.43
C ALA A 230 9.42 8.82 -0.48
N LEU A 231 8.35 8.02 -0.38
CA LEU A 231 7.23 8.26 0.51
C LEU A 231 6.99 7.01 1.37
N TYR A 232 7.09 7.19 2.69
CA TYR A 232 6.58 6.19 3.62
C TYR A 232 5.07 6.41 3.82
N MET A 233 4.31 5.34 3.65
CA MET A 233 2.88 5.28 3.93
C MET A 233 2.62 4.15 4.93
N PRO A 234 2.09 4.44 6.13
CA PRO A 234 1.67 3.40 7.04
C PRO A 234 0.54 2.56 6.43
N LYS A 235 0.46 1.28 6.83
CA LYS A 235 -0.69 0.43 6.45
C LYS A 235 -2.03 1.12 6.77
N LEU A 236 -3.06 0.77 6.01
CA LEU A 236 -4.43 1.30 6.10
C LEU A 236 -4.61 2.78 5.70
N TRP A 237 -3.56 3.51 5.37
CA TRP A 237 -3.73 4.82 4.75
C TRP A 237 -4.29 4.66 3.33
N TRP A 238 -5.41 5.30 3.07
CA TRP A 238 -6.02 5.33 1.75
C TRP A 238 -5.17 6.19 0.82
N HIS A 239 -4.95 5.72 -0.41
CA HIS A 239 -4.12 6.44 -1.36
C HIS A 239 -4.58 6.25 -2.80
N ARG A 240 -4.72 7.36 -3.50
CA ARG A 240 -4.86 7.47 -4.95
C ARG A 240 -3.50 7.85 -5.51
N VAL A 241 -3.09 7.20 -6.60
CA VAL A 241 -1.76 7.42 -7.18
C VAL A 241 -1.89 7.82 -8.64
N GLU A 242 -1.37 8.99 -8.98
CA GLU A 242 -1.27 9.48 -10.34
C GLU A 242 0.20 9.45 -10.77
N ALA A 243 0.52 8.64 -11.77
CA ALA A 243 1.84 8.59 -12.41
C ALA A 243 1.82 9.48 -13.66
N ARG A 244 2.79 10.39 -13.77
CA ARG A 244 2.87 11.40 -14.82
C ARG A 244 4.20 11.32 -15.55
N GLY A 245 4.16 11.45 -16.88
CA GLY A 245 5.33 11.32 -17.73
C GLY A 245 5.17 10.20 -18.76
N ALA A 246 6.02 10.19 -19.78
CA ALA A 246 5.96 9.22 -20.87
C ALA A 246 6.15 7.78 -20.36
N PHE A 247 7.07 7.58 -19.42
CA PHE A 247 7.26 6.33 -18.71
C PHE A 247 7.46 6.59 -17.22
N ASN A 248 7.07 5.61 -16.41
CA ASN A 248 7.13 5.68 -14.97
C ASN A 248 7.72 4.40 -14.38
N LEU A 249 8.55 4.55 -13.36
CA LEU A 249 9.12 3.45 -12.59
C LEU A 249 9.07 3.79 -11.11
N LEU A 250 8.57 2.85 -10.31
CA LEU A 250 8.58 2.90 -8.86
C LEU A 250 9.22 1.62 -8.32
N VAL A 251 9.99 1.75 -7.27
CA VAL A 251 10.43 0.62 -6.44
C VAL A 251 9.79 0.80 -5.07
N ASN A 252 9.15 -0.24 -4.55
CA ASN A 252 8.62 -0.17 -3.21
C ASN A 252 9.05 -1.34 -2.32
N TYR A 253 8.93 -1.10 -1.03
CA TYR A 253 9.18 -2.08 0.01
C TYR A 253 7.90 -2.22 0.83
N TRP A 254 7.42 -3.47 1.00
CA TRP A 254 6.26 -3.79 1.81
C TRP A 254 6.65 -4.69 2.96
N TRP A 255 6.28 -4.32 4.17
CA TRP A 255 6.53 -5.12 5.39
C TRP A 255 5.47 -4.85 6.45
N ASP A 256 5.40 -5.70 7.47
CA ASP A 256 4.67 -5.40 8.70
C ASP A 256 5.65 -4.74 9.68
N ALA A 257 5.47 -3.45 9.94
CA ALA A 257 6.37 -2.67 10.79
C ALA A 257 6.20 -2.99 12.29
N PHE A 258 5.06 -3.58 12.67
CA PHE A 258 4.72 -3.91 14.06
C PHE A 258 4.24 -5.35 14.18
N PRO A 259 5.10 -6.36 13.88
CA PRO A 259 4.70 -7.77 13.97
C PRO A 259 4.55 -8.18 15.44
N VAL A 260 3.32 -8.44 15.87
CA VAL A 260 3.03 -8.81 17.28
C VAL A 260 2.69 -10.30 17.41
N ALA A 261 1.98 -10.86 16.43
CA ALA A 261 1.46 -12.21 16.47
C ALA A 261 1.46 -12.85 15.08
N PRO A 262 1.34 -14.17 14.94
CA PRO A 262 1.31 -14.84 13.65
C PRO A 262 0.04 -14.57 12.83
N ASP A 263 -1.02 -14.09 13.47
CA ASP A 263 -2.30 -13.86 12.82
C ASP A 263 -2.41 -12.42 12.30
N GLN A 264 -2.95 -12.29 11.08
CA GLN A 264 -3.19 -10.99 10.46
C GLN A 264 -4.50 -10.37 11.01
N PRO A 265 -4.56 -9.05 11.24
CA PRO A 265 -5.78 -8.37 11.73
C PRO A 265 -6.98 -8.49 10.79
N PHE A 266 -6.78 -8.51 9.47
CA PHE A 266 -7.85 -8.53 8.49
C PHE A 266 -8.74 -9.79 8.55
N PRO A 267 -8.22 -11.03 8.58
CA PRO A 267 -9.05 -12.22 8.79
C PRO A 267 -9.82 -12.18 10.11
N THR A 268 -9.24 -11.62 11.17
CA THR A 268 -9.90 -11.44 12.46
C THR A 268 -11.10 -10.49 12.35
N MET A 269 -10.95 -9.39 11.60
CA MET A 269 -12.04 -8.47 11.30
C MET A 269 -13.17 -9.17 10.52
N LEU A 270 -12.85 -10.01 9.52
CA LEU A 270 -13.86 -10.76 8.76
C LEU A 270 -14.66 -11.71 9.65
N LEU A 271 -14.00 -12.41 10.59
CA LEU A 271 -14.68 -13.24 11.59
C LEU A 271 -15.57 -12.40 12.50
N ALA A 272 -15.11 -11.25 12.96
CA ALA A 272 -15.91 -10.35 13.77
C ALA A 272 -17.13 -9.81 12.98
N MET A 273 -16.97 -9.47 11.71
CA MET A 273 -18.07 -9.06 10.84
C MET A 273 -19.13 -10.16 10.74
N SER A 274 -18.73 -11.41 10.47
CA SER A 274 -19.68 -12.52 10.36
C SER A 274 -20.43 -12.81 11.66
N ALA A 275 -19.80 -12.60 12.81
CA ALA A 275 -20.37 -12.90 14.12
C ALA A 275 -21.20 -11.75 14.71
N ILE A 276 -20.88 -10.50 14.40
CA ILE A 276 -21.39 -9.32 15.12
C ILE A 276 -22.26 -8.42 14.25
N ALA A 277 -21.96 -8.25 12.96
CA ALA A 277 -22.60 -7.22 12.15
C ALA A 277 -24.14 -7.36 12.05
N GLY A 278 -24.66 -8.59 12.09
CA GLY A 278 -26.10 -8.88 12.05
C GLY A 278 -26.82 -8.80 13.40
N ARG A 279 -26.11 -8.50 14.51
CA ARG A 279 -26.71 -8.41 15.84
C ARG A 279 -27.50 -7.10 16.03
N PRO A 280 -28.45 -7.05 16.97
CA PRO A 280 -29.15 -5.81 17.33
C PRO A 280 -28.18 -4.67 17.71
N PRO A 281 -28.57 -3.39 17.49
CA PRO A 281 -27.68 -2.25 17.77
C PRO A 281 -27.10 -2.22 19.18
N GLU A 282 -27.93 -2.54 20.17
CA GLU A 282 -27.55 -2.57 21.60
C GLU A 282 -26.53 -3.66 21.90
N GLU A 283 -26.67 -4.84 21.27
CA GLU A 283 -25.70 -5.94 21.40
C GLU A 283 -24.39 -5.59 20.69
N ARG A 284 -24.45 -4.98 19.50
CA ARG A 284 -23.25 -4.48 18.82
C ARG A 284 -22.51 -3.43 19.65
N ALA A 285 -23.24 -2.54 20.32
CA ALA A 285 -22.63 -1.55 21.22
C ALA A 285 -21.93 -2.21 22.41
N ALA A 286 -22.53 -3.26 22.99
CA ALA A 286 -21.90 -4.04 24.05
C ALA A 286 -20.61 -4.74 23.54
N TRP A 287 -20.67 -5.38 22.37
CA TRP A 287 -19.47 -5.99 21.77
C TRP A 287 -18.36 -4.96 21.48
N ARG A 288 -18.71 -3.77 21.01
CA ARG A 288 -17.75 -2.69 20.82
C ARG A 288 -17.00 -2.38 22.13
N ALA A 289 -17.70 -2.24 23.26
CA ALA A 289 -17.05 -1.99 24.55
C ALA A 289 -16.11 -3.11 24.96
N TRP A 290 -16.43 -4.38 24.62
CA TRP A 290 -15.53 -5.52 24.86
C TRP A 290 -14.30 -5.49 23.97
N PHE A 291 -14.43 -5.13 22.68
CA PHE A 291 -13.29 -4.93 21.79
C PHE A 291 -12.41 -3.77 22.26
N ASP A 292 -13.01 -2.66 22.66
CA ASP A 292 -12.26 -1.52 23.22
C ASP A 292 -11.44 -1.97 24.43
N HIS A 293 -12.01 -2.75 25.36
CA HIS A 293 -11.33 -3.20 26.57
C HIS A 293 -10.22 -4.25 26.30
N TYR A 294 -10.51 -5.30 25.51
CA TYR A 294 -9.60 -6.44 25.35
C TYR A 294 -8.66 -6.34 24.15
N VAL A 295 -9.09 -5.65 23.07
CA VAL A 295 -8.37 -5.60 21.79
C VAL A 295 -7.66 -4.26 21.61
N PHE A 296 -8.41 -3.15 21.66
CA PHE A 296 -7.84 -1.82 21.40
C PHE A 296 -7.15 -1.19 22.61
N ARG A 297 -7.59 -1.53 23.82
CA ARG A 297 -6.94 -1.18 25.10
C ARG A 297 -6.63 0.31 25.26
N PRO A 298 -7.56 1.25 25.01
CA PRO A 298 -7.28 2.70 25.13
C PRO A 298 -6.87 3.10 26.55
N GLU A 299 -7.32 2.36 27.57
CA GLU A 299 -6.98 2.57 28.99
C GLU A 299 -5.78 1.71 29.47
N GLY A 300 -5.08 1.04 28.53
CA GLY A 300 -3.96 0.16 28.84
C GLY A 300 -4.33 -1.32 29.01
N HIS A 301 -3.47 -2.08 29.66
CA HIS A 301 -3.64 -3.52 29.80
C HIS A 301 -4.88 -3.86 30.65
N PRO A 302 -5.82 -4.74 30.17
CA PRO A 302 -7.09 -5.02 30.86
C PRO A 302 -6.93 -5.61 32.26
N LEU A 303 -5.78 -6.22 32.56
CA LEU A 303 -5.46 -6.78 33.87
C LEU A 303 -4.36 -5.99 34.61
N ALA A 304 -4.14 -4.70 34.29
CA ALA A 304 -3.13 -3.86 34.93
C ALA A 304 -3.32 -3.75 36.46
N HIS A 305 -4.53 -3.99 36.95
CA HIS A 305 -4.87 -4.03 38.40
C HIS A 305 -4.41 -5.33 39.10
N LEU A 306 -3.92 -6.32 38.38
CA LEU A 306 -3.42 -7.61 38.92
C LEU A 306 -1.89 -7.72 38.72
N PRO A 307 -1.21 -8.50 39.57
CA PRO A 307 0.18 -8.84 39.30
C PRO A 307 0.35 -9.56 37.97
N GLU A 308 1.43 -9.31 37.24
CA GLU A 308 1.73 -9.91 35.92
C GLU A 308 1.59 -11.44 35.88
N ALA A 309 2.05 -12.13 36.94
CA ALA A 309 1.92 -13.59 37.10
C ALA A 309 0.45 -14.08 37.09
N ARG A 310 -0.53 -13.19 37.16
CA ARG A 310 -1.96 -13.49 37.11
C ARG A 310 -2.62 -13.09 35.77
N HIS A 311 -1.86 -12.57 34.82
CA HIS A 311 -2.42 -12.18 33.51
C HIS A 311 -2.79 -13.39 32.64
N GLY A 312 -2.23 -14.58 32.86
CA GLY A 312 -2.59 -15.79 32.13
C GLY A 312 -2.37 -15.62 30.61
N VAL A 313 -3.37 -15.98 29.80
CA VAL A 313 -3.31 -15.87 28.33
C VAL A 313 -3.29 -14.42 27.83
N LEU A 314 -3.64 -13.45 28.67
CA LEU A 314 -3.61 -12.02 28.34
C LEU A 314 -2.26 -11.39 28.66
N GLY A 315 -1.31 -12.11 29.27
CA GLY A 315 0.04 -11.62 29.50
C GLY A 315 0.75 -11.30 28.19
N ASP A 316 1.74 -10.41 28.26
CA ASP A 316 2.51 -10.03 27.09
C ASP A 316 3.50 -11.13 26.68
N GLY A 317 3.62 -11.30 25.36
CA GLY A 317 4.60 -12.23 24.79
C GLY A 317 4.04 -13.15 23.70
N PRO A 318 4.92 -13.65 22.82
CA PRO A 318 4.52 -14.45 21.65
C PRO A 318 3.87 -15.79 22.03
N GLU A 319 4.22 -16.39 23.18
CA GLU A 319 3.61 -17.65 23.63
C GLU A 319 2.16 -17.43 24.07
N ASN A 320 1.83 -16.31 24.69
CA ASN A 320 0.47 -15.98 25.07
C ASN A 320 -0.43 -15.77 23.83
N ALA A 321 0.08 -15.12 22.78
CA ALA A 321 -0.61 -15.00 21.51
C ALA A 321 -0.91 -16.37 20.88
N LYS A 322 0.04 -17.30 20.90
CA LYS A 322 -0.16 -18.68 20.43
C LYS A 322 -1.22 -19.45 21.26
N MET A 323 -1.19 -19.30 22.59
CA MET A 323 -2.21 -19.91 23.46
C MET A 323 -3.59 -19.36 23.22
N LEU A 324 -3.72 -18.04 23.07
CA LEU A 324 -4.98 -17.36 22.77
C LEU A 324 -5.54 -17.81 21.42
N ARG A 325 -4.69 -17.89 20.40
CA ARG A 325 -5.04 -18.42 19.08
C ARG A 325 -5.53 -19.87 19.16
N ALA A 326 -4.80 -20.73 19.85
CA ALA A 326 -5.17 -22.14 20.01
C ALA A 326 -6.52 -22.28 20.74
N HIS A 327 -6.80 -21.42 21.72
CA HIS A 327 -8.08 -21.39 22.43
C HIS A 327 -9.23 -20.99 21.48
N ALA A 328 -9.07 -19.89 20.73
CA ALA A 328 -10.05 -19.44 19.76
C ALA A 328 -10.35 -20.50 18.70
N MET A 329 -9.31 -21.15 18.14
CA MET A 329 -9.47 -22.20 17.15
C MET A 329 -10.20 -23.45 17.67
N ARG A 330 -10.02 -23.80 18.96
CA ARG A 330 -10.80 -24.90 19.58
C ARG A 330 -12.28 -24.53 19.68
N MET A 331 -12.60 -23.31 20.09
CA MET A 331 -13.98 -22.86 20.20
C MET A 331 -14.67 -22.83 18.83
N LEU A 332 -13.99 -22.34 17.79
CA LEU A 332 -14.52 -22.31 16.43
C LEU A 332 -14.79 -23.68 15.82
N ARG A 333 -14.04 -24.73 16.23
CA ARG A 333 -14.24 -26.11 15.77
C ARG A 333 -15.31 -26.88 16.54
N GLY A 334 -15.63 -26.44 17.74
CA GLY A 334 -16.56 -27.14 18.63
C GLY A 334 -18.00 -26.59 18.62
N GLY A 335 -18.26 -25.61 17.72
CA GLY A 335 -19.56 -24.98 17.52
C GLY A 335 -20.37 -25.61 16.38
#